data_eccf34131ef247a5e9adb0af5a839787
#
_entry.id   eccf34131ef247a5e9adb0af5a839787
#
_cell.length_a   1.000
_cell.length_b   1.000
_cell.length_c   1.000
_cell.angle_alpha   90.00
_cell.angle_beta   90.00
_cell.angle_gamma   90.00
#
_symmetry.space_group_name_H-M   'P 1'
#
loop_
_entity.id
_entity.type
_entity.pdbx_description
1 polymer ?
#
loop_
_entity_poly.entity_id
_entity_poly.type
_entity_poly.pdbx_seq_one_letter_code
_entity_poly.pdbx_strand_id
1 'polypeptide(L)'
;MVDRGRYQVAVINLQGTVYMESLASPFETLDALLKEAGNPKFCIVDFHAEATAEKRCLATYADGRVSALFGTHTHVATADEQILPGGTGFITDVGMTGPVHSCLGVKVELALEKMLTKLPVRFATAEGECAMDGVLFTLDDKTGKCVDVKRIRI
;
A
#
# COMPACT_ATOMS: atom_id res chain seq x y z
N MET A 1 -11.23 7.86 -10.93
CA MET A 1 -12.43 8.06 -10.07
C MET A 1 -13.32 6.85 -10.13
N VAL A 2 -13.78 6.38 -8.98
CA VAL A 2 -14.76 5.29 -8.85
C VAL A 2 -16.07 5.89 -8.37
N ASP A 3 -17.13 5.74 -9.17
CA ASP A 3 -18.48 6.19 -8.81
C ASP A 3 -19.22 5.09 -8.05
N ARG A 4 -19.75 5.42 -6.89
CA ARG A 4 -20.59 4.58 -6.04
C ARG A 4 -21.98 5.18 -5.82
N GLY A 5 -22.48 5.94 -6.80
CA GLY A 5 -23.75 6.64 -6.75
C GLY A 5 -23.74 7.82 -5.79
N ARG A 6 -23.88 7.55 -4.48
CA ARG A 6 -23.82 8.61 -3.43
C ARG A 6 -22.43 9.21 -3.25
N TYR A 7 -21.37 8.43 -3.55
CA TYR A 7 -19.98 8.82 -3.32
C TYR A 7 -19.12 8.63 -4.54
N GLN A 8 -18.24 9.59 -4.80
CA GLN A 8 -17.12 9.46 -5.73
C GLN A 8 -15.84 9.30 -4.92
N VAL A 9 -15.05 8.29 -5.26
CA VAL A 9 -13.78 7.97 -4.61
C VAL A 9 -12.66 8.07 -5.63
N ALA A 10 -11.66 8.90 -5.36
CA ALA A 10 -10.40 8.84 -6.09
C ALA A 10 -9.56 7.67 -5.58
N VAL A 11 -9.05 6.88 -6.48
CA VAL A 11 -8.06 5.84 -6.20
C VAL A 11 -6.80 6.21 -7.00
N ILE A 12 -5.70 6.40 -6.30
CA ILE A 12 -4.40 6.78 -6.85
C ILE A 12 -3.42 5.65 -6.55
N ASN A 13 -2.69 5.19 -7.56
CA ASN A 13 -1.56 4.30 -7.38
C ASN A 13 -0.28 5.06 -7.72
N LEU A 14 0.70 5.01 -6.83
CA LEU A 14 2.02 5.63 -6.97
C LEU A 14 3.12 4.60 -6.74
N GLN A 15 4.27 4.82 -7.38
CA GLN A 15 5.46 4.04 -7.13
C GLN A 15 6.53 4.90 -6.46
N GLY A 16 7.22 4.32 -5.47
CA GLY A 16 8.40 4.92 -4.86
C GLY A 16 9.62 4.89 -5.78
N THR A 17 10.61 5.68 -5.45
CA THR A 17 11.85 5.80 -6.23
C THR A 17 13.09 5.33 -5.46
N VAL A 18 13.00 5.24 -4.12
CA VAL A 18 14.11 4.79 -3.27
C VAL A 18 14.29 3.26 -3.40
N TYR A 19 15.43 2.83 -3.93
CA TYR A 19 15.75 1.44 -4.27
C TYR A 19 14.87 0.81 -5.35
N MET A 20 14.17 1.62 -6.13
CA MET A 20 13.29 1.22 -7.23
C MET A 20 13.66 1.96 -8.52
N GLU A 21 12.88 1.78 -9.59
CA GLU A 21 13.07 2.54 -10.83
C GLU A 21 12.92 4.04 -10.60
N SER A 22 13.80 4.83 -11.23
CA SER A 22 13.76 6.28 -11.16
C SER A 22 12.64 6.84 -12.05
N LEU A 23 11.43 6.90 -11.50
CA LEU A 23 10.26 7.54 -12.09
C LEU A 23 10.15 9.00 -11.64
N ALA A 24 9.06 9.67 -12.01
CA ALA A 24 8.72 10.99 -11.47
C ALA A 24 8.53 10.92 -9.94
N SER A 25 8.83 12.04 -9.26
CA SER A 25 8.66 12.16 -7.82
C SER A 25 7.23 11.80 -7.39
N PRO A 26 7.02 10.83 -6.48
CA PRO A 26 5.68 10.48 -6.01
C PRO A 26 4.99 11.63 -5.29
N PHE A 27 5.74 12.56 -4.70
CA PHE A 27 5.21 13.74 -4.02
C PHE A 27 4.59 14.73 -5.01
N GLU A 28 5.33 15.09 -6.06
CA GLU A 28 4.86 15.99 -7.12
C GLU A 28 3.72 15.35 -7.93
N THR A 29 3.82 14.04 -8.18
CA THR A 29 2.78 13.28 -8.88
C THR A 29 1.49 13.25 -8.07
N LEU A 30 1.57 13.05 -6.74
CA LEU A 30 0.39 13.13 -5.86
C LEU A 30 -0.30 14.49 -5.95
N ASP A 31 0.48 15.59 -5.91
CA ASP A 31 -0.06 16.95 -6.02
C ASP A 31 -0.80 17.18 -7.35
N ALA A 32 -0.19 16.73 -8.45
CA ALA A 32 -0.80 16.85 -9.77
C ALA A 32 -2.10 16.05 -9.87
N LEU A 33 -2.11 14.79 -9.39
CA LEU A 33 -3.28 13.92 -9.46
C LEU A 33 -4.42 14.39 -8.53
N LEU A 34 -4.11 14.90 -7.34
CA LEU A 34 -5.13 15.47 -6.46
C LEU A 34 -5.78 16.71 -7.09
N LYS A 35 -4.98 17.56 -7.73
CA LYS A 35 -5.48 18.74 -8.47
C LYS A 35 -6.35 18.33 -9.65
N GLU A 36 -5.91 17.36 -10.45
CA GLU A 36 -6.66 16.81 -11.58
C GLU A 36 -7.98 16.21 -11.16
N ALA A 37 -7.99 15.47 -10.04
CA ALA A 37 -9.20 14.88 -9.46
C ALA A 37 -10.14 15.91 -8.80
N GLY A 38 -9.78 17.20 -8.75
CA GLY A 38 -10.59 18.25 -8.14
C GLY A 38 -10.63 18.22 -6.62
N ASN A 39 -9.58 17.72 -5.96
CA ASN A 39 -9.49 17.54 -4.51
C ASN A 39 -10.70 16.75 -3.96
N PRO A 40 -10.86 15.48 -4.34
CA PRO A 40 -12.04 14.70 -4.01
C PRO A 40 -12.17 14.49 -2.50
N LYS A 41 -13.39 14.45 -2.01
CA LYS A 41 -13.70 14.21 -0.59
C LYS A 41 -13.15 12.87 -0.10
N PHE A 42 -13.24 11.83 -0.92
CA PHE A 42 -12.69 10.52 -0.63
C PHE A 42 -11.54 10.22 -1.59
N CYS A 43 -10.36 10.03 -1.05
CA CYS A 43 -9.17 9.69 -1.81
C CYS A 43 -8.39 8.58 -1.10
N ILE A 44 -8.11 7.49 -1.81
CA ILE A 44 -7.32 6.37 -1.33
C ILE A 44 -6.05 6.31 -2.17
N VAL A 45 -4.90 6.20 -1.52
CA VAL A 45 -3.59 6.10 -2.17
C VAL A 45 -2.98 4.73 -1.87
N ASP A 46 -2.70 3.96 -2.93
CA ASP A 46 -1.83 2.80 -2.91
C ASP A 46 -0.42 3.25 -3.27
N PHE A 47 0.52 3.09 -2.35
CA PHE A 47 1.91 3.48 -2.55
C PHE A 47 2.84 2.27 -2.58
N HIS A 48 3.16 1.84 -3.80
CA HIS A 48 4.06 0.72 -4.06
C HIS A 48 5.51 1.15 -3.92
N ALA A 49 6.14 0.89 -2.78
CA ALA A 49 7.50 1.35 -2.47
C ALA A 49 8.26 0.36 -1.59
N GLU A 50 9.58 0.25 -1.82
CA GLU A 50 10.47 -0.57 -0.99
C GLU A 50 10.76 0.11 0.37
N ALA A 51 11.16 1.39 0.34
CA ALA A 51 11.68 2.05 1.52
C ALA A 51 10.57 2.50 2.50
N THR A 52 10.60 1.96 3.72
CA THR A 52 9.70 2.36 4.82
C THR A 52 9.71 3.87 5.08
N ALA A 53 10.91 4.49 5.03
CA ALA A 53 11.06 5.93 5.22
C ALA A 53 10.31 6.73 4.13
N GLU A 54 10.40 6.31 2.87
CA GLU A 54 9.69 6.96 1.75
C GLU A 54 8.16 6.83 1.93
N LYS A 55 7.67 5.64 2.32
CA LYS A 55 6.26 5.42 2.64
C LYS A 55 5.77 6.35 3.75
N ARG A 56 6.54 6.45 4.84
CA ARG A 56 6.20 7.31 5.98
C ARG A 56 6.23 8.79 5.62
N CYS A 57 7.23 9.21 4.85
CA CYS A 57 7.34 10.59 4.37
C CYS A 57 6.16 10.98 3.49
N LEU A 58 5.80 10.15 2.50
CA LEU A 58 4.65 10.42 1.63
C LEU A 58 3.34 10.45 2.43
N ALA A 59 3.15 9.54 3.38
CA ALA A 59 1.96 9.53 4.24
C ALA A 59 1.84 10.81 5.07
N THR A 60 2.95 11.27 5.67
CA THR A 60 2.99 12.52 6.42
C THR A 60 2.74 13.74 5.52
N TYR A 61 3.28 13.73 4.30
CA TYR A 61 3.05 14.80 3.31
C TYR A 61 1.60 14.86 2.83
N ALA A 62 0.95 13.70 2.71
CA ALA A 62 -0.45 13.57 2.28
C ALA A 62 -1.45 13.74 3.41
N ASP A 63 -0.99 13.85 4.68
CA ASP A 63 -1.87 13.86 5.84
C ASP A 63 -2.89 15.00 5.83
N GLY A 64 -4.16 14.66 6.00
CA GLY A 64 -5.30 15.57 5.92
C GLY A 64 -5.73 15.94 4.49
N ARG A 65 -5.01 15.47 3.45
CA ARG A 65 -5.30 15.72 2.03
C ARG A 65 -5.92 14.50 1.34
N VAL A 66 -5.73 13.31 1.91
CA VAL A 66 -6.30 12.06 1.44
C VAL A 66 -6.98 11.34 2.60
N SER A 67 -7.94 10.47 2.30
CA SER A 67 -8.67 9.71 3.33
C SER A 67 -7.82 8.59 3.92
N ALA A 68 -7.09 7.89 3.07
CA ALA A 68 -6.20 6.81 3.48
C ALA A 68 -5.02 6.66 2.51
N LEU A 69 -3.88 6.24 3.05
CA LEU A 69 -2.69 5.82 2.31
C LEU A 69 -2.19 4.50 2.88
N PHE A 70 -1.97 3.52 2.03
CA PHE A 70 -1.38 2.26 2.42
C PHE A 70 -0.20 1.90 1.51
N GLY A 71 0.81 1.27 2.10
CA GLY A 71 1.96 0.77 1.38
C GLY A 71 1.75 -0.65 0.87
N THR A 72 2.45 -0.96 -0.21
CA THR A 72 2.58 -2.30 -0.80
C THR A 72 4.04 -2.55 -1.17
N HIS A 73 4.40 -3.70 -1.68
CA HIS A 73 5.69 -4.15 -2.19
C HIS A 73 6.36 -5.23 -1.34
N THR A 74 6.43 -5.08 -0.01
CA THR A 74 7.25 -5.98 0.83
C THR A 74 6.64 -7.37 1.00
N HIS A 75 5.36 -7.54 0.70
CA HIS A 75 4.58 -8.75 0.92
C HIS A 75 4.42 -9.15 2.39
N VAL A 76 4.82 -8.30 3.33
CA VAL A 76 4.73 -8.53 4.77
C VAL A 76 3.88 -7.45 5.41
N ALA A 77 2.74 -7.84 5.99
CA ALA A 77 1.87 -6.90 6.69
C ALA A 77 2.59 -6.32 7.91
N THR A 78 2.66 -4.98 7.98
CA THR A 78 3.20 -4.27 9.13
C THR A 78 2.17 -4.09 10.24
N ALA A 79 2.60 -3.72 11.44
CA ALA A 79 1.75 -3.59 12.63
C ALA A 79 1.65 -2.14 13.11
N ASP A 80 1.68 -1.20 12.16
CA ASP A 80 1.74 0.23 12.42
C ASP A 80 0.50 0.99 11.94
N GLU A 81 -0.62 0.26 11.77
CA GLU A 81 -1.89 0.87 11.39
C GLU A 81 -2.28 1.99 12.35
N GLN A 82 -2.61 3.15 11.81
CA GLN A 82 -2.90 4.34 12.60
C GLN A 82 -3.69 5.37 11.81
N ILE A 83 -4.25 6.34 12.54
CA ILE A 83 -4.77 7.57 11.98
C ILE A 83 -3.76 8.68 12.25
N LEU A 84 -3.30 9.34 11.20
CA LEU A 84 -2.36 10.46 11.30
C LEU A 84 -3.05 11.72 11.87
N PRO A 85 -2.30 12.69 12.39
CA PRO A 85 -2.87 13.88 13.05
C PRO A 85 -3.85 14.69 12.18
N GLY A 86 -3.65 14.74 10.85
CA GLY A 86 -4.57 15.40 9.90
C GLY A 86 -5.82 14.59 9.58
N GLY A 87 -5.88 13.32 9.99
CA GLY A 87 -7.03 12.44 9.81
C GLY A 87 -6.91 11.44 8.65
N THR A 88 -5.72 11.25 8.08
CA THR A 88 -5.46 10.22 7.08
C THR A 88 -5.21 8.88 7.76
N GLY A 89 -5.93 7.82 7.34
CA GLY A 89 -5.61 6.45 7.74
C GLY A 89 -4.31 5.97 7.07
N PHE A 90 -3.43 5.29 7.82
CA PHE A 90 -2.14 4.85 7.31
C PHE A 90 -1.73 3.47 7.81
N ILE A 91 -1.08 2.70 6.95
CA ILE A 91 -0.29 1.51 7.27
C ILE A 91 0.90 1.43 6.31
N THR A 92 2.07 1.05 6.82
CA THR A 92 3.31 0.98 6.02
C THR A 92 3.24 -0.08 4.92
N ASP A 93 2.71 -1.28 5.19
CA ASP A 93 2.50 -2.31 4.17
C ASP A 93 1.32 -3.22 4.56
N VAL A 94 0.46 -3.48 3.59
CA VAL A 94 -0.75 -4.29 3.81
C VAL A 94 -0.49 -5.80 3.75
N GLY A 95 0.70 -6.22 3.30
CA GLY A 95 1.03 -7.63 3.09
C GLY A 95 0.69 -8.13 1.68
N MET A 96 0.43 -9.42 1.58
CA MET A 96 0.14 -10.07 0.29
C MET A 96 -1.13 -10.91 0.33
N THR A 97 -1.64 -11.24 -0.85
CA THR A 97 -2.58 -12.33 -1.07
C THR A 97 -1.82 -13.47 -1.72
N GLY A 98 -1.70 -14.62 -1.04
CA GLY A 98 -0.91 -15.73 -1.58
C GLY A 98 -0.69 -16.87 -0.60
N PRO A 99 0.16 -17.85 -0.98
CA PRO A 99 0.40 -19.05 -0.21
C PRO A 99 1.10 -18.74 1.13
N VAL A 100 0.53 -19.26 2.22
CA VAL A 100 1.01 -19.03 3.58
C VAL A 100 2.41 -19.63 3.78
N HIS A 101 2.60 -20.87 3.33
CA HIS A 101 3.89 -21.58 3.44
C HIS A 101 4.78 -21.29 2.23
N SER A 102 5.33 -20.09 2.19
CA SER A 102 6.17 -19.61 1.09
C SER A 102 7.22 -18.60 1.54
N CYS A 103 8.21 -18.33 0.71
CA CYS A 103 9.05 -17.15 0.83
C CYS A 103 8.44 -16.02 0.00
N LEU A 104 7.55 -15.21 0.60
CA LEU A 104 6.87 -14.09 -0.04
C LEU A 104 6.15 -14.49 -1.35
N GLY A 105 5.52 -15.67 -1.35
CA GLY A 105 4.82 -16.24 -2.49
C GLY A 105 5.63 -17.24 -3.33
N VAL A 106 6.96 -17.28 -3.17
CA VAL A 106 7.88 -18.19 -3.90
C VAL A 106 8.05 -19.50 -3.14
N LYS A 107 8.21 -20.61 -3.87
CA LYS A 107 8.61 -21.91 -3.30
C LYS A 107 9.87 -21.77 -2.45
N VAL A 108 9.82 -22.26 -1.20
CA VAL A 108 10.86 -22.05 -0.19
C VAL A 108 12.23 -22.57 -0.66
N GLU A 109 12.26 -23.75 -1.27
CA GLU A 109 13.48 -24.38 -1.77
C GLU A 109 14.18 -23.54 -2.85
N LEU A 110 13.42 -22.89 -3.75
CA LEU A 110 13.98 -22.04 -4.82
C LEU A 110 14.52 -20.72 -4.25
N ALA A 111 13.82 -20.15 -3.29
CA ALA A 111 14.27 -18.95 -2.61
C ALA A 111 15.56 -19.21 -1.81
N LEU A 112 15.62 -20.33 -1.08
CA LEU A 112 16.82 -20.74 -0.35
C LEU A 112 17.99 -21.04 -1.29
N GLU A 113 17.78 -21.78 -2.39
CA GLU A 113 18.81 -22.06 -3.39
C GLU A 113 19.45 -20.75 -3.88
N LYS A 114 18.63 -19.76 -4.28
CA LYS A 114 19.14 -18.47 -4.73
C LYS A 114 19.94 -17.74 -3.65
N MET A 115 19.46 -17.74 -2.39
CA MET A 115 20.13 -17.03 -1.29
C MET A 115 21.47 -17.69 -0.91
N LEU A 116 21.53 -19.01 -0.93
CA LEU A 116 22.73 -19.78 -0.57
C LEU A 116 23.79 -19.77 -1.66
N THR A 117 23.37 -19.98 -2.91
CA THR A 117 24.30 -20.14 -4.03
C THR A 117 24.68 -18.83 -4.71
N LYS A 118 23.84 -17.79 -4.59
CA LYS A 118 23.92 -16.54 -5.35
C LYS A 118 23.79 -16.70 -6.87
N LEU A 119 23.44 -17.89 -7.34
CA LEU A 119 23.22 -18.17 -8.76
C LEU A 119 21.81 -17.77 -9.19
N PRO A 120 21.60 -17.53 -10.50
CA PRO A 120 20.28 -17.32 -11.04
C PRO A 120 19.38 -18.55 -10.83
N VAL A 121 18.22 -18.38 -10.23
CA VAL A 121 17.20 -19.43 -10.03
C VAL A 121 15.89 -18.95 -10.62
N ARG A 122 15.22 -19.80 -11.40
CA ARG A 122 13.88 -19.49 -11.92
C ARG A 122 12.86 -19.73 -10.81
N PHE A 123 12.25 -18.66 -10.33
CA PHE A 123 11.23 -18.73 -9.29
C PHE A 123 9.92 -19.34 -9.82
N ALA A 124 9.23 -20.06 -8.94
CA ALA A 124 7.88 -20.56 -9.13
C ALA A 124 7.05 -20.23 -7.89
N THR A 125 5.77 -19.96 -8.11
CA THR A 125 4.81 -19.70 -7.02
C THR A 125 4.66 -20.95 -6.16
N ALA A 126 4.63 -20.77 -4.85
CA ALA A 126 4.34 -21.86 -3.92
C ALA A 126 2.86 -22.26 -4.04
N GLU A 127 2.57 -23.52 -3.68
CA GLU A 127 1.22 -24.09 -3.68
C GLU A 127 0.75 -24.32 -2.26
N GLY A 128 -0.57 -24.50 -2.07
CA GLY A 128 -1.17 -24.84 -0.77
C GLY A 128 -2.16 -23.81 -0.25
N GLU A 129 -2.32 -23.78 1.05
CA GLU A 129 -3.20 -22.85 1.73
C GLU A 129 -2.79 -21.40 1.46
N CYS A 130 -3.77 -20.59 1.09
CA CYS A 130 -3.57 -19.16 0.82
C CYS A 130 -4.27 -18.31 1.88
N ALA A 131 -3.70 -17.14 2.15
CA ALA A 131 -4.35 -16.11 2.93
C ALA A 131 -4.36 -14.79 2.15
N MET A 132 -5.29 -13.92 2.50
CA MET A 132 -5.34 -12.54 2.03
C MET A 132 -5.06 -11.61 3.21
N ASP A 133 -3.95 -10.91 3.19
CA ASP A 133 -3.71 -9.79 4.08
C ASP A 133 -4.30 -8.52 3.47
N GLY A 134 -4.77 -7.62 4.33
CA GLY A 134 -5.37 -6.37 3.90
C GLY A 134 -5.59 -5.39 5.04
N VAL A 135 -6.18 -4.24 4.71
CA VAL A 135 -6.54 -3.21 5.67
C VAL A 135 -7.95 -2.69 5.39
N LEU A 136 -8.70 -2.45 6.44
CA LEU A 136 -10.02 -1.82 6.39
C LEU A 136 -9.90 -0.42 6.98
N PHE A 137 -10.18 0.61 6.16
CA PHE A 137 -10.31 1.98 6.59
C PHE A 137 -11.78 2.36 6.71
N THR A 138 -12.20 2.83 7.88
CA THR A 138 -13.53 3.41 8.06
C THR A 138 -13.43 4.91 7.91
N LEU A 139 -14.21 5.48 6.97
CA LEU A 139 -14.16 6.90 6.66
C LEU A 139 -15.44 7.59 7.12
N ASP A 140 -15.29 8.77 7.72
CA ASP A 140 -16.41 9.65 8.05
C ASP A 140 -17.05 10.23 6.79
N ASP A 141 -18.37 10.07 6.64
CA ASP A 141 -19.06 10.43 5.40
C ASP A 141 -19.23 11.94 5.22
N LYS A 142 -19.04 12.75 6.26
CA LYS A 142 -19.12 14.22 6.20
C LYS A 142 -17.79 14.86 5.84
N THR A 143 -16.72 14.37 6.45
CA THR A 143 -15.39 14.98 6.34
C THR A 143 -14.46 14.27 5.36
N GLY A 144 -14.71 13.00 5.03
CA GLY A 144 -13.81 12.14 4.25
C GLY A 144 -12.59 11.64 5.03
N LYS A 145 -12.45 12.00 6.31
CA LYS A 145 -11.34 11.58 7.17
C LYS A 145 -11.52 10.15 7.64
N CYS A 146 -10.37 9.48 7.87
CA CYS A 146 -10.37 8.17 8.50
C CYS A 146 -10.72 8.27 9.99
N VAL A 147 -11.55 7.35 10.47
CA VAL A 147 -11.97 7.25 11.87
C VAL A 147 -11.63 5.92 12.51
N ASP A 148 -11.29 4.91 11.71
CA ASP A 148 -10.82 3.61 12.20
C ASP A 148 -9.95 2.92 11.15
N VAL A 149 -8.93 2.19 11.59
CA VAL A 149 -8.02 1.40 10.74
C VAL A 149 -7.85 0.03 11.36
N LYS A 150 -8.12 -1.02 10.58
CA LYS A 150 -7.98 -2.41 11.04
C LYS A 150 -7.25 -3.25 10.02
N ARG A 151 -6.24 -3.99 10.44
CA ARG A 151 -5.68 -5.07 9.63
C ARG A 151 -6.67 -6.22 9.59
N ILE A 152 -6.75 -6.85 8.43
CA ILE A 152 -7.54 -8.06 8.21
C ILE A 152 -6.65 -9.15 7.62
N ARG A 153 -6.94 -10.40 7.99
CA ARG A 153 -6.38 -11.60 7.37
C ARG A 153 -7.48 -12.62 7.21
N ILE A 154 -7.66 -13.12 6.01
CA ILE A 154 -8.70 -14.09 5.64
C ILE A 154 -8.04 -15.32 5.03
#